data_d8153a722d7c689ef38f1d055183eb8f
#
_entry.id   d8153a722d7c689ef38f1d055183eb8f
#
_cell.length_a   1.000
_cell.length_b   1.000
_cell.length_c   1.000
_cell.angle_alpha   90.00
_cell.angle_beta   90.00
_cell.angle_gamma   90.00
#
_symmetry.space_group_name_H-M   'P 1'
#
loop_
_entity.id
_entity.type
_entity.pdbx_description
1 polymer ?
#
loop_
_entity_poly.entity_id
_entity_poly.type
_entity_poly.pdbx_seq_one_letter_code
_entity_poly.pdbx_strand_id
1 'polypeptide(L)'
;MIRRLTIDIETRPNLAYTWGLFDQTIGLAQLVEPVRMCCFAAKWHDEKKVLFFSEWADGHEGMVQAAWDLLNEAAVVIHYNGRRFDVPHLNREFVLLGLLPPAPYKQVDLCSVAKRVFAFTSNKLEFVSKALGVKSKDKHKRFPGFDLWLGIIR
;
A
#
# COMPACT_ATOMS: atom_id res chain seq x y z
N MET A 1 24.84 -5.18 -8.84
CA MET A 1 23.62 -4.71 -9.58
C MET A 1 22.76 -3.92 -8.63
N ILE A 2 22.14 -2.79 -9.04
CA ILE A 2 21.28 -1.98 -8.17
C ILE A 2 19.94 -2.70 -7.99
N ARG A 3 19.61 -3.12 -6.76
CA ARG A 3 18.35 -3.79 -6.42
C ARG A 3 17.20 -2.77 -6.43
N ARG A 4 16.24 -2.95 -7.33
CA ARG A 4 15.07 -2.08 -7.50
C ARG A 4 13.81 -2.87 -7.19
N LEU A 5 13.08 -2.44 -6.18
CA LEU A 5 11.83 -3.05 -5.71
C LEU A 5 10.65 -2.16 -6.09
N THR A 6 9.62 -2.74 -6.69
CA THR A 6 8.29 -2.13 -6.77
C THR A 6 7.45 -2.73 -5.66
N ILE A 7 6.75 -1.89 -4.89
CA ILE A 7 5.88 -2.32 -3.78
C ILE A 7 4.58 -1.53 -3.78
N ASP A 8 3.50 -2.19 -3.41
CA ASP A 8 2.14 -1.65 -3.24
C ASP A 8 1.47 -2.37 -2.09
N ILE A 9 0.92 -1.63 -1.14
CA ILE A 9 0.27 -2.17 0.05
C ILE A 9 -1.24 -1.92 0.04
N GLU A 10 -1.98 -2.74 0.79
CA GLU A 10 -3.38 -2.49 1.10
C GLU A 10 -3.58 -2.45 2.62
N THR A 11 -4.50 -1.61 3.06
CA THR A 11 -4.83 -1.45 4.48
C THR A 11 -6.28 -1.77 4.75
N ARG A 12 -6.57 -2.32 5.92
CA ARG A 12 -7.94 -2.31 6.45
C ARG A 12 -8.35 -0.87 6.78
N PRO A 13 -9.63 -0.51 6.61
CA PRO A 13 -10.14 0.77 7.09
C PRO A 13 -10.13 0.83 8.61
N ASN A 14 -10.23 2.05 9.16
CA ASN A 14 -10.61 2.21 10.55
C ASN A 14 -12.01 1.65 10.79
N LEU A 15 -12.22 1.01 11.93
CA LEU A 15 -13.54 0.65 12.44
C LEU A 15 -13.88 1.58 13.60
N ALA A 16 -15.00 2.28 13.52
CA ALA A 16 -15.43 3.24 14.54
C ALA A 16 -16.94 3.27 14.67
N TYR A 17 -17.43 3.58 15.88
CA TYR A 17 -18.84 3.91 16.10
C TYR A 17 -19.12 5.35 15.72
N THR A 18 -20.23 5.58 15.05
CA THR A 18 -20.72 6.92 14.69
C THR A 18 -22.22 7.04 14.93
N TRP A 19 -22.65 8.23 15.32
CA TRP A 19 -24.07 8.56 15.53
C TRP A 19 -24.81 8.93 14.24
N GLY A 20 -24.06 9.31 13.19
CA GLY A 20 -24.60 9.69 11.89
C GLY A 20 -23.70 9.29 10.76
N LEU A 21 -24.20 9.36 9.52
CA LEU A 21 -23.44 8.98 8.31
C LEU A 21 -22.78 10.18 7.63
N PHE A 22 -23.26 11.39 7.88
CA PHE A 22 -22.80 12.60 7.19
C PHE A 22 -22.30 13.62 8.21
N ASP A 23 -21.32 14.42 7.80
CA ASP A 23 -20.76 15.55 8.57
C ASP A 23 -20.31 15.19 10.00
N GLN A 24 -19.78 13.96 10.14
CA GLN A 24 -19.32 13.46 11.45
C GLN A 24 -17.81 13.63 11.60
N THR A 25 -17.41 14.21 12.72
CA THR A 25 -16.02 14.12 13.19
C THR A 25 -15.91 12.95 14.16
N ILE A 26 -15.13 11.94 13.80
CA ILE A 26 -14.93 10.74 14.62
C ILE A 26 -13.82 11.03 15.63
N GLY A 27 -14.16 11.02 16.92
CA GLY A 27 -13.19 11.12 18.01
C GLY A 27 -12.46 9.81 18.25
N LEU A 28 -11.25 9.88 18.81
CA LEU A 28 -10.45 8.67 19.11
C LEU A 28 -11.16 7.70 20.06
N ALA A 29 -12.02 8.20 20.96
CA ALA A 29 -12.82 7.36 21.86
C ALA A 29 -13.87 6.50 21.13
N GLN A 30 -14.22 6.85 19.89
CA GLN A 30 -15.15 6.10 19.04
C GLN A 30 -14.45 5.04 18.19
N LEU A 31 -13.10 5.06 18.12
CA LEU A 31 -12.32 4.13 17.36
C LEU A 31 -12.32 2.74 18.00
N VAL A 32 -12.74 1.74 17.27
CA VAL A 32 -12.73 0.33 17.68
C VAL A 32 -11.45 -0.36 17.22
N GLU A 33 -11.13 -0.23 15.94
CA GLU A 33 -9.90 -0.75 15.36
C GLU A 33 -9.24 0.32 14.48
N PRO A 34 -7.95 0.62 14.68
CA PRO A 34 -7.23 1.53 13.82
C PRO A 34 -6.90 0.87 12.48
N VAL A 35 -6.66 1.71 11.47
CA VAL A 35 -6.13 1.29 10.19
C VAL A 35 -4.83 0.50 10.37
N ARG A 36 -4.70 -0.63 9.69
CA ARG A 36 -3.47 -1.43 9.64
C ARG A 36 -3.26 -2.06 8.28
N MET A 37 -2.01 -2.39 7.94
CA MET A 37 -1.68 -3.12 6.73
C MET A 37 -2.28 -4.53 6.79
N CYS A 38 -2.86 -5.01 5.69
CA CYS A 38 -3.47 -6.34 5.59
C CYS A 38 -2.85 -7.22 4.52
N CYS A 39 -2.29 -6.65 3.48
CA CYS A 39 -1.50 -7.35 2.48
C CYS A 39 -0.61 -6.40 1.70
N PHE A 40 0.36 -6.95 0.98
CA PHE A 40 1.13 -6.20 0.01
C PHE A 40 1.59 -7.10 -1.15
N ALA A 41 1.83 -6.48 -2.29
CA ALA A 41 2.51 -7.08 -3.42
C ALA A 41 3.85 -6.37 -3.65
N ALA A 42 4.88 -7.15 -4.00
CA ALA A 42 6.18 -6.61 -4.32
C ALA A 42 6.79 -7.36 -5.51
N LYS A 43 7.64 -6.66 -6.26
CA LYS A 43 8.35 -7.25 -7.39
C LYS A 43 9.73 -6.63 -7.54
N TRP A 44 10.74 -7.47 -7.61
CA TRP A 44 12.06 -7.06 -8.04
C TRP A 44 12.06 -6.77 -9.54
N HIS A 45 12.70 -5.68 -9.95
CA HIS A 45 12.69 -5.23 -11.34
C HIS A 45 13.30 -6.25 -12.32
N ASP A 46 14.31 -6.96 -11.88
CA ASP A 46 15.05 -7.98 -12.61
C ASP A 46 14.46 -9.39 -12.52
N GLU A 47 13.35 -9.56 -11.77
CA GLU A 47 12.67 -10.84 -11.60
C GLU A 47 11.28 -10.84 -12.26
N LYS A 48 10.83 -12.00 -12.72
CA LYS A 48 9.47 -12.15 -13.28
C LYS A 48 8.41 -12.36 -12.20
N LYS A 49 8.82 -12.92 -11.05
CA LYS A 49 7.92 -13.30 -9.95
C LYS A 49 7.39 -12.06 -9.23
N VAL A 50 6.08 -12.02 -9.04
CA VAL A 50 5.43 -11.12 -8.09
C VAL A 50 5.36 -11.83 -6.75
N LEU A 51 5.83 -11.18 -5.70
CA LEU A 51 5.71 -11.62 -4.32
C LEU A 51 4.40 -11.06 -3.75
N PHE A 52 3.66 -11.88 -3.02
CA PHE A 52 2.44 -11.45 -2.35
C PHE A 52 2.43 -12.02 -0.93
N PHE A 53 2.15 -11.16 0.04
CA PHE A 53 2.06 -11.50 1.46
C PHE A 53 0.78 -10.93 2.05
N SER A 54 0.18 -11.64 2.97
CA SER A 54 -1.05 -11.23 3.61
C SER A 54 -1.11 -11.69 5.07
N GLU A 55 -1.87 -10.96 5.89
CA GLU A 55 -2.06 -11.34 7.29
C GLU A 55 -2.75 -12.71 7.47
N TRP A 56 -3.49 -13.17 6.44
CA TRP A 56 -4.17 -14.47 6.48
C TRP A 56 -3.25 -15.66 6.17
N ALA A 57 -2.29 -15.46 5.26
CA ALA A 57 -1.38 -16.53 4.86
C ALA A 57 -0.12 -16.56 5.73
N ASP A 58 0.39 -15.40 6.12
CA ASP A 58 1.72 -15.25 6.72
C ASP A 58 1.67 -14.79 8.18
N GLY A 59 0.47 -14.46 8.68
CA GLY A 59 0.30 -13.72 9.93
C GLY A 59 0.71 -12.26 9.79
N HIS A 60 0.20 -11.39 10.67
CA HIS A 60 0.51 -9.95 10.58
C HIS A 60 2.00 -9.67 10.76
N GLU A 61 2.62 -10.28 11.76
CA GLU A 61 4.07 -10.11 12.05
C GLU A 61 4.93 -10.64 10.91
N GLY A 62 4.62 -11.84 10.39
CA GLY A 62 5.37 -12.44 9.28
C GLY A 62 5.28 -11.62 8.00
N MET A 63 4.10 -11.09 7.70
CA MET A 63 3.88 -10.18 6.56
C MET A 63 4.69 -8.88 6.72
N VAL A 64 4.66 -8.26 7.89
CA VAL A 64 5.41 -7.01 8.16
C VAL A 64 6.92 -7.26 8.11
N GLN A 65 7.40 -8.38 8.68
CA GLN A 65 8.80 -8.76 8.60
C GLN A 65 9.25 -8.95 7.15
N ALA A 66 8.45 -9.65 6.33
CA ALA A 66 8.75 -9.83 4.91
C ALA A 66 8.86 -8.49 4.15
N ALA A 67 7.97 -7.53 4.46
CA ALA A 67 8.05 -6.19 3.88
C ALA A 67 9.34 -5.47 4.32
N TRP A 68 9.70 -5.58 5.59
CA TRP A 68 10.93 -5.00 6.12
C TRP A 68 12.17 -5.59 5.44
N ASP A 69 12.26 -6.91 5.31
CA ASP A 69 13.37 -7.62 4.66
C ASP A 69 13.58 -7.14 3.21
N LEU A 70 12.47 -7.03 2.45
CA LEU A 70 12.51 -6.56 1.08
C LEU A 70 12.98 -5.11 0.97
N LEU A 71 12.50 -4.22 1.84
CA LEU A 71 12.93 -2.82 1.88
C LEU A 71 14.37 -2.68 2.33
N ASN A 72 14.81 -3.50 3.30
CA ASN A 72 16.18 -3.50 3.81
C ASN A 72 17.21 -3.93 2.74
N GLU A 73 16.81 -4.77 1.78
CA GLU A 73 17.63 -5.20 0.66
C GLU A 73 17.60 -4.21 -0.52
N ALA A 74 16.54 -3.38 -0.63
CA ALA A 74 16.32 -2.51 -1.76
C ALA A 74 17.26 -1.29 -1.74
N ALA A 75 17.92 -1.01 -2.85
CA ALA A 75 18.62 0.27 -3.06
C ALA A 75 17.68 1.36 -3.61
N VAL A 76 16.63 0.96 -4.35
CA VAL A 76 15.61 1.85 -4.90
C VAL A 76 14.24 1.20 -4.72
N VAL A 77 13.30 1.95 -4.18
CA VAL A 77 11.90 1.55 -4.03
C VAL A 77 11.02 2.39 -4.96
N ILE A 78 10.26 1.72 -5.79
CA ILE A 78 9.36 2.33 -6.79
C ILE A 78 7.92 2.10 -6.32
N HIS A 79 7.11 3.14 -6.35
CA HIS A 79 5.71 3.08 -5.95
C HIS A 79 4.89 4.17 -6.65
N TYR A 80 3.58 4.13 -6.48
CA TYR A 80 2.67 5.17 -6.98
C TYR A 80 1.95 5.85 -5.80
N ASN A 81 2.33 7.09 -5.49
CA ASN A 81 1.88 7.86 -4.32
C ASN A 81 2.32 7.26 -2.95
N GLY A 82 3.27 6.34 -2.96
CA GLY A 82 3.69 5.61 -1.77
C GLY A 82 4.42 6.46 -0.74
N ARG A 83 5.01 7.60 -1.11
CA ARG A 83 5.56 8.55 -0.13
C ARG A 83 4.52 9.05 0.86
N ARG A 84 3.26 9.16 0.44
CA ARG A 84 2.16 9.64 1.28
C ARG A 84 1.32 8.53 1.88
N PHE A 85 1.38 7.33 1.32
CA PHE A 85 0.54 6.21 1.75
C PHE A 85 1.37 5.00 2.16
N ASP A 86 1.99 4.28 1.24
CA ASP A 86 2.65 2.99 1.53
C ASP A 86 3.76 3.13 2.57
N VAL A 87 4.68 4.05 2.37
CA VAL A 87 5.86 4.19 3.23
C VAL A 87 5.52 4.60 4.66
N PRO A 88 4.63 5.60 4.91
CA PRO A 88 4.21 5.92 6.28
C PRO A 88 3.51 4.76 6.99
N HIS A 89 2.67 3.99 6.28
CA HIS A 89 2.03 2.81 6.85
C HIS A 89 3.05 1.72 7.20
N LEU A 90 3.98 1.40 6.29
CA LEU A 90 5.06 0.45 6.53
C LEU A 90 5.93 0.86 7.73
N ASN A 91 6.36 2.12 7.79
CA ASN A 91 7.15 2.64 8.90
C ASN A 91 6.42 2.51 10.25
N ARG A 92 5.12 2.77 10.27
CA ARG A 92 4.29 2.57 11.47
C ARG A 92 4.27 1.10 11.89
N GLU A 93 4.03 0.18 10.95
CA GLU A 93 4.03 -1.26 11.27
C GLU A 93 5.40 -1.71 11.80
N PHE A 94 6.50 -1.25 11.21
CA PHE A 94 7.86 -1.56 11.68
C PHE A 94 8.09 -1.10 13.12
N VAL A 95 7.72 0.15 13.43
CA VAL A 95 7.87 0.69 14.79
C VAL A 95 7.00 -0.08 15.79
N LEU A 96 5.76 -0.44 15.43
CA LEU A 96 4.87 -1.20 16.30
C LEU A 96 5.38 -2.61 16.60
N LEU A 97 6.14 -3.22 15.69
CA LEU A 97 6.82 -4.50 15.91
C LEU A 97 8.21 -4.36 16.53
N GLY A 98 8.65 -3.15 16.87
CA GLY A 98 9.98 -2.90 17.43
C GLY A 98 11.13 -3.10 16.45
N LEU A 99 10.85 -3.10 15.14
CA LEU A 99 11.88 -3.19 14.11
C LEU A 99 12.56 -1.84 13.92
N LEU A 100 13.88 -1.87 13.76
CA LEU A 100 14.65 -0.69 13.37
C LEU A 100 14.26 -0.26 11.94
N PRO A 101 14.47 1.02 11.57
CA PRO A 101 14.31 1.43 10.18
C PRO A 101 15.13 0.54 9.24
N PRO A 102 14.60 0.15 8.07
CA PRO A 102 15.39 -0.57 7.08
C PRO A 102 16.56 0.27 6.56
N ALA A 103 17.53 -0.36 5.90
CA ALA A 103 18.65 0.34 5.28
C ALA A 103 18.15 1.48 4.37
N PRO A 104 18.87 2.62 4.29
CA PRO A 104 18.46 3.74 3.47
C PRO A 104 18.31 3.35 2.00
N TYR A 105 17.19 3.71 1.39
CA TYR A 105 16.89 3.48 -0.02
C TYR A 105 16.40 4.77 -0.70
N LYS A 106 16.60 4.85 -2.01
CA LYS A 106 16.02 5.93 -2.83
C LYS A 106 14.57 5.61 -3.16
N GLN A 107 13.69 6.61 -3.08
CA GLN A 107 12.30 6.47 -3.46
C GLN A 107 12.01 7.10 -4.82
N VAL A 108 11.36 6.35 -5.70
CA VAL A 108 10.82 6.82 -6.96
C VAL A 108 9.30 6.76 -6.89
N ASP A 109 8.68 7.91 -6.63
CA ASP A 109 7.22 8.05 -6.60
C ASP A 109 6.71 8.46 -7.99
N LEU A 110 6.15 7.49 -8.73
CA LEU A 110 5.67 7.71 -10.09
C LEU A 110 4.49 8.69 -10.16
N CYS A 111 3.68 8.82 -9.11
CA CYS A 111 2.64 9.84 -9.04
C CYS A 111 3.26 11.26 -8.99
N SER A 112 4.32 11.43 -8.23
CA SER A 112 5.07 12.70 -8.16
C SER A 112 5.77 13.02 -9.49
N VAL A 113 6.29 11.99 -10.17
CA VAL A 113 6.86 12.15 -11.52
C VAL A 113 5.77 12.58 -12.50
N ALA A 114 4.62 11.90 -12.51
CA ALA A 114 3.50 12.25 -13.39
C ALA A 114 3.05 13.71 -13.21
N LYS A 115 2.89 14.14 -11.95
CA LYS A 115 2.48 15.52 -11.63
C LYS A 115 3.50 16.58 -12.03
N ARG A 116 4.79 16.29 -11.93
CA ARG A 116 5.85 17.26 -12.16
C ARG A 116 6.28 17.36 -13.63
N VAL A 117 6.23 16.26 -14.36
CA VAL A 117 6.84 16.14 -15.69
C VAL A 117 5.79 16.14 -16.79
N PHE A 118 4.58 15.65 -16.51
CA PHE A 118 3.53 15.45 -17.50
C PHE A 118 2.25 16.22 -17.15
N ALA A 119 1.58 16.75 -18.15
CA ALA A 119 0.32 17.48 -18.01
C ALA A 119 -0.88 16.55 -18.24
N PHE A 120 -0.97 15.44 -17.51
CA PHE A 120 -2.14 14.57 -17.58
C PHE A 120 -3.38 15.26 -16.97
N THR A 121 -4.54 15.06 -17.57
CA THR A 121 -5.82 15.56 -17.06
C THR A 121 -6.10 15.06 -15.64
N SER A 122 -5.64 13.86 -15.31
CA SER A 122 -5.72 13.26 -13.99
C SER A 122 -4.46 12.47 -13.69
N ASN A 123 -3.97 12.58 -12.44
CA ASN A 123 -2.81 11.80 -11.97
C ASN A 123 -3.25 10.55 -11.16
N LYS A 124 -4.50 10.09 -11.29
CA LYS A 124 -4.91 8.79 -10.76
C LYS A 124 -4.21 7.69 -11.56
N LEU A 125 -3.71 6.65 -10.88
CA LEU A 125 -2.99 5.54 -11.51
C LEU A 125 -3.80 4.92 -12.68
N GLU A 126 -5.10 4.70 -12.48
CA GLU A 126 -5.99 4.15 -13.51
C GLU A 126 -6.02 5.03 -14.78
N PHE A 127 -6.09 6.35 -14.60
CA PHE A 127 -6.11 7.28 -15.73
C PHE A 127 -4.78 7.28 -16.48
N VAL A 128 -3.67 7.39 -15.76
CA VAL A 128 -2.33 7.42 -16.34
C VAL A 128 -2.01 6.11 -17.04
N SER A 129 -2.32 4.96 -16.42
CA SER A 129 -2.12 3.64 -17.02
C SER A 129 -2.88 3.49 -18.33
N LYS A 130 -4.15 3.91 -18.35
CA LYS A 130 -4.98 3.87 -19.55
C LYS A 130 -4.43 4.77 -20.67
N ALA A 131 -4.01 5.98 -20.32
CA ALA A 131 -3.43 6.93 -21.28
C ALA A 131 -2.12 6.42 -21.90
N LEU A 132 -1.35 5.64 -21.13
CA LEU A 132 -0.09 5.01 -21.60
C LEU A 132 -0.30 3.64 -22.27
N GLY A 133 -1.53 3.18 -22.44
CA GLY A 133 -1.83 1.86 -23.02
C GLY A 133 -1.41 0.68 -22.12
N VAL A 134 -1.16 0.92 -20.84
CA VAL A 134 -0.87 -0.13 -19.86
C VAL A 134 -2.20 -0.74 -19.39
N LYS A 135 -2.23 -2.07 -19.23
CA LYS A 135 -3.41 -2.77 -18.72
C LYS A 135 -3.84 -2.17 -17.38
N SER A 136 -5.10 -1.78 -17.27
CA SER A 136 -5.66 -1.23 -16.04
C SER A 136 -5.85 -2.30 -14.97
N LYS A 137 -6.02 -1.86 -13.71
CA LYS A 137 -6.35 -2.71 -12.55
C LYS A 137 -7.60 -3.56 -12.86
N ASP A 138 -7.52 -4.87 -12.68
CA ASP A 138 -8.67 -5.76 -12.81
C ASP A 138 -9.64 -5.50 -11.64
N LYS A 139 -10.94 -5.40 -11.94
CA LYS A 139 -11.97 -5.28 -10.91
C LYS A 139 -12.27 -6.66 -10.34
N HIS A 140 -12.38 -6.75 -9.00
CA HIS A 140 -12.73 -8.00 -8.36
C HIS A 140 -14.19 -8.37 -8.69
N LYS A 141 -14.39 -9.48 -9.42
CA LYS A 141 -15.73 -9.86 -9.92
C LYS A 141 -16.68 -10.30 -8.82
N ARG A 142 -16.17 -11.02 -7.79
CA ARG A 142 -16.98 -11.59 -6.70
C ARG A 142 -17.34 -10.57 -5.62
N PHE A 143 -16.44 -9.61 -5.37
CA PHE A 143 -16.60 -8.58 -4.33
C PHE A 143 -16.37 -7.21 -4.95
N PRO A 144 -17.40 -6.60 -5.57
CA PRO A 144 -17.25 -5.30 -6.21
C PRO A 144 -17.18 -4.18 -5.16
N GLY A 145 -16.36 -3.17 -5.43
CA GLY A 145 -16.28 -1.96 -4.62
C GLY A 145 -15.92 -2.22 -3.16
N PHE A 146 -16.71 -1.73 -2.21
CA PHE A 146 -16.46 -1.83 -0.77
C PHE A 146 -16.69 -3.24 -0.20
N ASP A 147 -17.41 -4.11 -0.91
CA ASP A 147 -17.67 -5.50 -0.46
C ASP A 147 -16.39 -6.30 -0.25
N LEU A 148 -15.32 -5.96 -0.98
CA LEU A 148 -14.00 -6.55 -0.77
C LEU A 148 -13.50 -6.30 0.66
N TRP A 149 -13.64 -5.07 1.13
CA TRP A 149 -13.22 -4.66 2.49
C TRP A 149 -14.10 -5.27 3.58
N LEU A 150 -15.41 -5.38 3.34
CA LEU A 150 -16.31 -6.08 4.26
C LEU A 150 -15.97 -7.57 4.39
N GLY A 151 -15.54 -8.21 3.30
CA GLY A 151 -15.09 -9.60 3.32
C GLY A 151 -13.78 -9.82 4.12
N ILE A 152 -12.97 -8.78 4.26
CA ILE A 152 -11.70 -8.78 4.99
C ILE A 152 -11.91 -8.57 6.50
N ILE A 153 -12.93 -7.80 6.89
CA ILE A 153 -13.21 -7.42 8.29
C ILE A 153 -13.96 -8.55 9.03
N ARG A 154 -14.63 -9.43 8.32
CA ARG A 154 -15.39 -10.58 8.86
C ARG A 154 -14.52 -11.82 8.99
#